data_639b865826677997d170cddda714710d
#
_entry.id   639b865826677997d170cddda714710d
#
_cell.length_a   1.000
_cell.length_b   1.000
_cell.length_c   1.000
_cell.angle_alpha   90.00
_cell.angle_beta   90.00
_cell.angle_gamma   90.00
#
_symmetry.space_group_name_H-M   'P 1'
#
loop_
_entity.id
_entity.type
_entity.pdbx_description
1 polymer ?
#
loop_
_entity_poly.entity_id
_entity_poly.type
_entity_poly.pdbx_seq_one_letter_code
_entity_poly.pdbx_strand_id
1 'polypeptide(L)'
;MTAPPNPPTYGWRAKLGVIVPPTNTVNEAEWNLAVPDGVTVHAARMTLHTDTTSVEGLNALHRDLAEAVHSLKPAGVAAIAYGCTAGSMITPRHALAEKMSGEV
;
A
#
# COMPACT_ATOMS: atom_id res chain seq x y z
N MET A 1 -1.77 -14.05 -25.32
CA MET A 1 -2.40 -14.31 -24.02
C MET A 1 -3.90 -14.17 -24.17
N THR A 2 -4.64 -15.20 -23.85
CA THR A 2 -6.09 -15.18 -23.92
C THR A 2 -6.69 -14.65 -22.63
N ALA A 3 -7.75 -13.85 -22.74
CA ALA A 3 -8.48 -13.39 -21.56
C ALA A 3 -9.11 -14.61 -20.86
N PRO A 4 -9.22 -14.62 -19.53
CA PRO A 4 -9.91 -15.69 -18.83
C PRO A 4 -11.38 -15.74 -19.28
N PRO A 5 -11.99 -16.94 -19.33
CA PRO A 5 -13.38 -17.09 -19.77
C PRO A 5 -14.37 -16.28 -18.91
N ASN A 6 -14.04 -16.09 -17.63
CA ASN A 6 -14.87 -15.36 -16.68
C ASN A 6 -14.00 -14.28 -16.00
N PRO A 7 -13.80 -13.12 -16.65
CA PRO A 7 -13.03 -12.05 -16.02
C PRO A 7 -13.70 -11.55 -14.75
N PRO A 8 -12.96 -11.06 -13.75
CA PRO A 8 -13.54 -10.54 -12.54
C PRO A 8 -14.45 -9.35 -12.84
N THR A 9 -15.53 -9.22 -12.09
CA THR A 9 -16.47 -8.10 -12.21
C THR A 9 -15.79 -6.77 -11.87
N TYR A 10 -14.91 -6.80 -10.88
CA TYR A 10 -14.15 -5.64 -10.41
C TYR A 10 -12.67 -5.87 -10.60
N GLY A 11 -11.92 -4.80 -10.81
CA GLY A 11 -10.48 -4.88 -10.95
C GLY A 11 -10.00 -5.63 -12.18
N TRP A 12 -10.85 -5.70 -13.20
CA TRP A 12 -10.52 -6.46 -14.41
C TRP A 12 -9.38 -5.82 -15.21
N ARG A 13 -9.15 -4.52 -15.02
CA ARG A 13 -8.06 -3.80 -15.68
C ARG A 13 -6.81 -3.76 -14.81
N ALA A 14 -6.98 -3.45 -13.53
CA ALA A 14 -5.90 -3.45 -12.55
C ALA A 14 -6.46 -3.41 -11.13
N LYS A 15 -5.67 -3.92 -10.20
CA LYS A 15 -5.91 -3.77 -8.77
C LYS A 15 -4.71 -3.06 -8.19
N LEU A 16 -4.94 -1.99 -7.44
CA LEU A 16 -3.90 -1.19 -6.80
C LEU A 16 -4.01 -1.35 -5.29
N GLY A 17 -2.87 -1.39 -4.62
CA GLY A 17 -2.83 -1.39 -3.16
C GLY A 17 -2.45 -0.03 -2.63
N VAL A 18 -3.01 0.36 -1.49
CA VAL A 18 -2.60 1.56 -0.76
C VAL A 18 -2.43 1.23 0.71
N ILE A 19 -1.32 1.66 1.29
CA ILE A 19 -1.05 1.49 2.71
C ILE A 19 -1.29 2.84 3.38
N VAL A 20 -2.16 2.86 4.36
CA VAL A 20 -2.58 4.09 5.03
C VAL A 20 -2.49 3.96 6.55
N PRO A 21 -2.28 5.08 7.28
CA PRO A 21 -2.40 5.09 8.74
C PRO A 21 -3.82 4.72 9.18
N PRO A 22 -4.01 4.26 10.43
CA PRO A 22 -5.32 3.79 10.90
C PRO A 22 -6.43 4.85 10.84
N THR A 23 -6.07 6.11 11.00
CA THR A 23 -7.03 7.21 11.07
C THR A 23 -7.27 7.89 9.72
N ASN A 24 -6.49 7.55 8.69
CA ASN A 24 -6.62 8.19 7.38
C ASN A 24 -7.75 7.53 6.58
N THR A 25 -8.80 8.30 6.32
CA THR A 25 -9.94 7.87 5.51
C THR A 25 -10.05 8.66 4.20
N VAL A 26 -9.17 9.62 4.00
CA VAL A 26 -9.17 10.50 2.82
C VAL A 26 -8.51 9.82 1.62
N ASN A 27 -7.38 9.16 1.82
CA ASN A 27 -6.64 8.49 0.75
C ASN A 27 -7.51 7.50 -0.02
N GLU A 28 -8.18 6.61 0.70
CA GLU A 28 -9.03 5.59 0.07
C GLU A 28 -10.13 6.22 -0.79
N ALA A 29 -10.80 7.24 -0.25
CA ALA A 29 -11.88 7.93 -0.95
C ALA A 29 -11.36 8.64 -2.20
N GLU A 30 -10.25 9.36 -2.10
CA GLU A 30 -9.67 10.07 -3.23
C GLU A 30 -9.16 9.13 -4.32
N TRP A 31 -8.49 8.05 -3.94
CA TRP A 31 -8.04 7.04 -4.90
C TRP A 31 -9.22 6.42 -5.65
N ASN A 32 -10.28 6.07 -4.92
CA ASN A 32 -11.47 5.46 -5.55
C ASN A 32 -12.16 6.41 -6.52
N LEU A 33 -12.12 7.71 -6.27
CA LEU A 33 -12.66 8.70 -7.19
C LEU A 33 -11.76 8.95 -8.40
N ALA A 34 -10.46 8.77 -8.26
CA ALA A 34 -9.48 9.09 -9.28
C ALA A 34 -9.24 7.96 -10.30
N VAL A 35 -9.44 6.70 -9.91
CA VAL A 35 -9.15 5.56 -10.79
C VAL A 35 -10.17 5.43 -11.91
N PRO A 36 -9.72 5.00 -13.12
CA PRO A 36 -10.63 4.74 -14.22
C PRO A 36 -11.44 3.46 -14.03
N ASP A 37 -12.43 3.25 -14.90
CA ASP A 37 -13.23 2.05 -14.91
C ASP A 37 -12.35 0.80 -15.02
N GLY A 38 -12.69 -0.21 -14.24
CA GLY A 38 -11.94 -1.47 -14.23
C GLY A 38 -10.72 -1.48 -13.32
N VAL A 39 -10.42 -0.37 -12.67
CA VAL A 39 -9.35 -0.29 -11.67
C VAL A 39 -9.97 -0.19 -10.29
N THR A 40 -9.48 -1.02 -9.38
CA THR A 40 -9.93 -0.99 -7.98
C THR A 40 -8.76 -0.72 -7.04
N VAL A 41 -9.06 -0.15 -5.88
CA VAL A 41 -8.06 0.19 -4.87
C VAL A 41 -8.35 -0.59 -3.59
N HIS A 42 -7.33 -1.21 -3.06
CA HIS A 42 -7.42 -2.07 -1.88
C HIS A 42 -6.48 -1.55 -0.82
N ALA A 43 -7.03 -1.24 0.36
CA ALA A 43 -6.26 -0.60 1.43
C ALA A 43 -5.79 -1.61 2.47
N ALA A 44 -4.58 -1.41 2.95
CA ALA A 44 -4.08 -2.02 4.17
C ALA A 44 -3.76 -0.92 5.15
N ARG A 45 -4.17 -1.08 6.40
CA ARG A 45 -3.88 -0.11 7.45
C ARG A 45 -2.65 -0.53 8.22
N MET A 46 -1.80 0.45 8.48
CA MET A 46 -0.54 0.23 9.15
C MET A 46 -0.54 1.00 10.48
N THR A 47 -0.12 0.35 11.54
CA THR A 47 -0.04 1.00 12.86
C THR A 47 0.86 2.23 12.80
N LEU A 48 0.40 3.31 13.39
CA LEU A 48 1.17 4.55 13.48
C LEU A 48 1.96 4.55 14.80
N HIS A 49 3.28 4.61 14.69
CA HIS A 49 4.17 4.72 15.84
C HIS A 49 4.47 6.17 16.13
N THR A 50 4.46 6.56 17.40
CA THR A 50 4.71 7.93 17.82
C THR A 50 6.20 8.27 17.85
N ASP A 51 7.04 7.28 18.09
CA ASP A 51 8.50 7.47 18.07
C ASP A 51 9.08 6.98 16.75
N THR A 52 9.46 7.91 15.90
CA THR A 52 10.07 7.63 14.60
C THR A 52 11.51 8.12 14.53
N THR A 53 12.06 8.59 15.65
CA THR A 53 13.41 9.13 15.70
C THR A 53 14.45 8.12 16.21
N SER A 54 14.01 7.09 16.94
CA SER A 54 14.89 6.04 17.43
C SER A 54 15.05 4.92 16.40
N VAL A 55 16.13 4.15 16.53
CA VAL A 55 16.35 2.95 15.70
C VAL A 55 15.22 1.94 15.92
N GLU A 56 14.78 1.79 17.16
CA GLU A 56 13.67 0.87 17.49
C GLU A 56 12.36 1.29 16.83
N GLY A 57 12.06 2.58 16.86
CA GLY A 57 10.86 3.12 16.21
C GLY A 57 10.89 2.95 14.71
N LEU A 58 12.02 3.19 14.07
CA LEU A 58 12.19 2.97 12.63
C LEU A 58 12.07 1.49 12.28
N ASN A 59 12.65 0.60 13.08
CA ASN A 59 12.53 -0.83 12.85
C ASN A 59 11.08 -1.31 13.00
N ALA A 60 10.36 -0.77 13.96
CA ALA A 60 8.93 -1.06 14.12
C ALA A 60 8.12 -0.60 12.91
N LEU A 61 8.41 0.60 12.42
CA LEU A 61 7.77 1.14 11.22
C LEU A 61 8.03 0.22 10.01
N HIS A 62 9.26 -0.21 9.81
CA HIS A 62 9.62 -1.09 8.69
C HIS A 62 8.98 -2.46 8.81
N ARG A 63 8.84 -3.02 10.02
CA ARG A 63 8.12 -4.28 10.22
C ARG A 63 6.64 -4.14 9.87
N ASP A 64 6.01 -3.06 10.30
CA ASP A 64 4.60 -2.82 10.01
C ASP A 64 4.38 -2.59 8.52
N LEU A 65 5.30 -1.90 7.87
CA LEU A 65 5.25 -1.70 6.42
C LEU A 65 5.34 -3.05 5.68
N ALA A 66 6.29 -3.90 6.06
CA ALA A 66 6.43 -5.24 5.49
C ALA A 66 5.15 -6.06 5.67
N GLU A 67 4.58 -6.04 6.86
CA GLU A 67 3.34 -6.75 7.17
C GLU A 67 2.17 -6.26 6.31
N ALA A 68 2.05 -4.96 6.13
CA ALA A 68 1.01 -4.37 5.28
C ALA A 68 1.18 -4.79 3.81
N VAL A 69 2.40 -4.78 3.30
CA VAL A 69 2.70 -5.27 1.93
C VAL A 69 2.30 -6.74 1.79
N HIS A 70 2.68 -7.57 2.74
CA HIS A 70 2.33 -8.99 2.74
C HIS A 70 0.82 -9.23 2.78
N SER A 71 0.08 -8.38 3.48
CA SER A 71 -1.38 -8.50 3.55
C SER A 71 -2.08 -8.18 2.23
N LEU A 72 -1.45 -7.37 1.38
CA LEU A 72 -1.99 -7.00 0.07
C LEU A 72 -1.65 -8.01 -1.04
N LYS A 73 -0.62 -8.82 -0.86
CA LYS A 73 -0.18 -9.78 -1.90
C LYS A 73 -1.28 -10.73 -2.34
N PRO A 74 -2.03 -11.36 -1.43
CA PRO A 74 -3.09 -12.30 -1.85
C PRO A 74 -4.20 -11.65 -2.68
N ALA A 75 -4.37 -10.34 -2.59
CA ALA A 75 -5.35 -9.62 -3.40
C ALA A 75 -4.92 -9.48 -4.87
N GLY A 76 -3.66 -9.75 -5.17
CA GLY A 76 -3.15 -9.68 -6.54
C GLY A 76 -2.99 -8.27 -7.07
N VAL A 77 -2.60 -7.33 -6.20
CA VAL A 77 -2.39 -5.93 -6.61
C VAL A 77 -1.17 -5.80 -7.52
N ALA A 78 -1.28 -4.94 -8.53
CA ALA A 78 -0.21 -4.70 -9.50
C ALA A 78 0.85 -3.72 -8.98
N ALA A 79 0.47 -2.84 -8.07
CA ALA A 79 1.35 -1.84 -7.47
C ALA A 79 0.82 -1.45 -6.10
N ILE A 80 1.70 -0.95 -5.25
CA ILE A 80 1.35 -0.51 -3.90
C ILE A 80 1.87 0.90 -3.68
N ALA A 81 0.99 1.79 -3.22
CA ALA A 81 1.35 3.15 -2.82
C ALA A 81 1.40 3.23 -1.29
N TYR A 82 2.39 3.94 -0.79
CA TYR A 82 2.49 4.23 0.64
C TYR A 82 1.89 5.61 0.93
N GLY A 83 0.68 5.61 1.48
CA GLY A 83 -0.12 6.81 1.72
C GLY A 83 0.09 7.43 3.10
N CYS A 84 1.32 7.51 3.58
CA CYS A 84 1.64 8.15 4.85
C CYS A 84 2.73 9.20 4.66
N THR A 85 2.36 10.47 4.77
CA THR A 85 3.29 11.58 4.57
C THR A 85 4.41 11.58 5.61
N ALA A 86 4.07 11.41 6.88
CA ALA A 86 5.05 11.40 7.96
C ALA A 86 6.08 10.27 7.79
N GLY A 87 5.60 9.05 7.53
CA GLY A 87 6.48 7.91 7.32
C GLY A 87 7.36 8.05 6.09
N SER A 88 6.81 8.66 5.03
CA SER A 88 7.56 8.88 3.79
C SER A 88 8.66 9.92 3.95
N MET A 89 8.46 10.91 4.82
CA MET A 89 9.43 11.99 5.03
C MET A 89 10.62 11.58 5.90
N ILE A 90 10.44 10.64 6.81
CA ILE A 90 11.51 10.21 7.72
C ILE A 90 12.39 9.11 7.12
N THR A 91 11.95 8.48 6.04
CA THR A 91 12.71 7.43 5.37
C THR A 91 13.09 7.91 3.97
N PRO A 92 14.36 7.81 3.55
CA PRO A 92 14.74 8.19 2.19
C PRO A 92 13.90 7.45 1.16
N ARG A 93 13.48 8.15 0.11
CA ARG A 93 12.58 7.62 -0.91
C ARG A 93 13.06 6.29 -1.50
N HIS A 94 14.32 6.22 -1.88
CA HIS A 94 14.88 5.02 -2.48
C HIS A 94 14.91 3.84 -1.50
N ALA A 95 15.21 4.10 -0.22
CA ALA A 95 15.23 3.07 0.81
C ALA A 95 13.82 2.51 1.06
N LEU A 96 12.81 3.39 1.06
CA LEU A 96 11.42 2.98 1.22
C LEU A 96 10.96 2.10 0.07
N ALA A 97 11.26 2.50 -1.17
CA ALA A 97 10.93 1.72 -2.35
C ALA A 97 11.61 0.35 -2.34
N GLU A 98 12.87 0.28 -1.95
CA GLU A 98 13.59 -0.98 -1.82
C GLU A 98 12.98 -1.89 -0.77
N LYS A 99 12.58 -1.34 0.38
CA LYS A 99 11.92 -2.10 1.44
C LYS A 99 10.62 -2.72 0.94
N MET A 100 9.78 -1.94 0.28
CA MET A 100 8.51 -2.42 -0.23
C MET A 100 8.71 -3.47 -1.33
N SER A 101 9.64 -3.24 -2.24
CA SER A 101 9.93 -4.18 -3.33
C SER A 101 10.50 -5.49 -2.81
N GLY A 102 11.32 -5.45 -1.76
CA GLY A 102 11.88 -6.63 -1.14
C GLY A 102 10.84 -7.54 -0.47
N GLU A 103 9.65 -7.01 -0.17
CA GLU A 103 8.57 -7.76 0.46
C GLU A 103 7.59 -8.38 -0.54
N VAL A 104 7.74 -8.09 -1.80
CA VAL A 104 6.83 -8.59 -2.86
C VAL A 104 7.29 -9.96 -3.46
#